data_1e15de1f7938a544f1e670956b49c700
#
_entry.id   1e15de1f7938a544f1e670956b49c700
#
_cell.length_a   1.000
_cell.length_b   1.000
_cell.length_c   1.000
_cell.angle_alpha   90.00
_cell.angle_beta   90.00
_cell.angle_gamma   90.00
#
_symmetry.space_group_name_H-M   'P 1'
#
loop_
_entity.id
_entity.type
_entity.pdbx_description
1 polymer ?
#
loop_
_entity_poly.entity_id
_entity_poly.type
_entity_poly.pdbx_seq_one_letter_code
_entity_poly.pdbx_strand_id
1 'polypeptide(L)'
;PRESSVAVTIGGVRTNFRMPDVFSIGLGGGSVVHEKEDGTVTVGPDSVGYRITEKALVFGGDVMTATDIAVRLGMAEIGDREKVSHIDPDFAKKAMDVIKEMVEEGIDAMKVSSQDVEVIMVGGGSIILPKELEGTSRSVNPEHAQTANAIGSAISKVSGTYEKLLDFDVVPREEALAQARKEAIAMAVDAGAVEETVEIIDVEDVPLAYYPGNTNRVKIKAA
;
A
#
# COMPACT_ATOMS: atom_id res chain seq x y z
N PRO A 1 -5.14 6.10 6.67
CA PRO A 1 -4.43 4.83 6.94
C PRO A 1 -3.71 4.93 8.29
N ARG A 2 -3.64 3.82 9.01
CA ARG A 2 -2.88 3.77 10.26
C ARG A 2 -1.40 3.98 9.93
N GLU A 3 -0.74 4.82 10.68
CA GLU A 3 0.72 4.96 10.60
C GLU A 3 1.40 3.93 11.49
N SER A 4 2.51 3.38 11.03
CA SER A 4 3.35 2.55 11.86
C SER A 4 3.95 3.41 12.99
N SER A 5 3.62 3.10 14.23
CA SER A 5 4.11 3.83 15.42
C SER A 5 5.50 3.38 15.88
N VAL A 6 6.05 2.35 15.28
CA VAL A 6 7.31 1.69 15.67
C VAL A 6 8.29 1.74 14.52
N ALA A 7 9.59 1.69 14.84
CA ALA A 7 10.63 1.58 13.82
C ALA A 7 10.38 0.37 12.90
N VAL A 8 10.35 0.62 11.61
CA VAL A 8 10.13 -0.39 10.56
C VAL A 8 11.48 -0.87 10.04
N THR A 9 11.63 -2.17 9.84
CA THR A 9 12.82 -2.75 9.22
C THR A 9 12.61 -2.86 7.72
N ILE A 10 13.44 -2.17 6.94
CA ILE A 10 13.42 -2.20 5.48
C ILE A 10 14.76 -2.76 5.00
N GLY A 11 14.71 -3.86 4.23
CA GLY A 11 15.94 -4.50 3.73
C GLY A 11 16.93 -4.89 4.83
N GLY A 12 16.46 -5.25 6.01
CA GLY A 12 17.29 -5.59 7.17
C GLY A 12 17.79 -4.39 7.97
N VAL A 13 17.49 -3.16 7.55
CA VAL A 13 17.87 -1.92 8.26
C VAL A 13 16.68 -1.38 9.03
N ARG A 14 16.87 -1.18 10.34
CA ARG A 14 15.85 -0.54 11.19
C ARG A 14 15.78 0.95 10.88
N THR A 15 14.59 1.43 10.54
CA THR A 15 14.31 2.84 10.22
C THR A 15 13.30 3.40 11.22
N ASN A 16 13.29 4.71 11.36
CA ASN A 16 12.29 5.45 12.16
C ASN A 16 11.37 6.31 11.27
N PHE A 17 11.28 5.98 9.99
CA PHE A 17 10.38 6.71 9.11
C PHE A 17 8.92 6.44 9.47
N ARG A 18 8.13 7.52 9.54
CA ARG A 18 6.68 7.39 9.56
C ARG A 18 6.21 6.96 8.18
N MET A 19 5.57 5.83 8.12
CA MET A 19 5.00 5.28 6.89
C MET A 19 3.67 4.62 7.21
N PRO A 20 2.79 4.48 6.22
CA PRO A 20 1.59 3.69 6.40
C PRO A 20 1.93 2.30 6.93
N ASP A 21 1.10 1.80 7.83
CA ASP A 21 1.22 0.42 8.28
C ASP A 21 0.86 -0.50 7.11
N VAL A 22 1.81 -1.31 6.67
CA VAL A 22 1.66 -2.17 5.49
C VAL A 22 2.15 -3.58 5.79
N PHE A 23 1.46 -4.55 5.24
CA PHE A 23 1.86 -5.95 5.22
C PHE A 23 1.97 -6.39 3.76
N SER A 24 3.13 -6.85 3.35
CA SER A 24 3.40 -7.23 1.97
C SER A 24 3.42 -8.74 1.82
N ILE A 25 2.65 -9.25 0.88
CA ILE A 25 2.63 -10.67 0.49
C ILE A 25 3.10 -10.82 -0.95
N GLY A 26 3.70 -11.96 -1.26
CA GLY A 26 4.20 -12.28 -2.60
C GLY A 26 3.09 -12.72 -3.55
N LEU A 27 2.03 -11.92 -3.70
CA LEU A 27 0.85 -12.23 -4.51
C LEU A 27 0.51 -11.07 -5.44
N GLY A 28 0.23 -11.40 -6.70
CA GLY A 28 -0.22 -10.46 -7.73
C GLY A 28 -0.71 -11.18 -8.97
N GLY A 29 -1.22 -10.46 -9.96
CA GLY A 29 -1.72 -11.07 -11.20
C GLY A 29 -0.68 -11.91 -11.95
N GLY A 30 0.59 -11.54 -11.85
CA GLY A 30 1.72 -12.26 -12.44
C GLY A 30 2.30 -13.39 -11.59
N SER A 31 1.77 -13.66 -10.40
CA SER A 31 2.25 -14.78 -9.57
C SER A 31 2.07 -16.10 -10.30
N VAL A 32 3.13 -16.91 -10.33
CA VAL A 32 3.13 -18.19 -11.04
C VAL A 32 2.37 -19.23 -10.25
N VAL A 33 1.56 -20.03 -10.95
CA VAL A 33 0.79 -21.12 -10.36
C VAL A 33 1.50 -22.43 -10.66
N HIS A 34 1.80 -23.19 -9.61
CA HIS A 34 2.46 -24.48 -9.72
C HIS A 34 1.58 -25.61 -9.16
N GLU A 35 1.67 -26.77 -9.79
CA GLU A 35 1.18 -28.01 -9.26
C GLU A 35 2.36 -28.92 -8.95
N LYS A 36 2.45 -29.39 -7.71
CA LYS A 36 3.48 -30.32 -7.28
C LYS A 36 3.10 -31.76 -7.64
N GLU A 37 4.07 -32.65 -7.59
CA GLU A 37 3.85 -34.08 -7.89
C GLU A 37 2.80 -34.76 -6.97
N ASP A 38 2.61 -34.23 -5.77
CA ASP A 38 1.60 -34.70 -4.81
C ASP A 38 0.20 -34.09 -5.02
N GLY A 39 0.03 -33.27 -6.06
CA GLY A 39 -1.21 -32.55 -6.37
C GLY A 39 -1.45 -31.30 -5.55
N THR A 40 -0.47 -30.85 -4.74
CA THR A 40 -0.52 -29.59 -4.01
C THR A 40 -0.36 -28.42 -4.98
N VAL A 41 -1.24 -27.44 -4.89
CA VAL A 41 -1.19 -26.20 -5.67
C VAL A 41 -0.53 -25.11 -4.85
N THR A 42 0.37 -24.34 -5.46
CA THR A 42 0.98 -23.15 -4.87
C THR A 42 0.90 -21.97 -5.83
N VAL A 43 0.81 -20.74 -5.28
CA VAL A 43 0.75 -19.48 -6.05
C VAL A 43 1.84 -18.57 -5.54
N GLY A 44 2.78 -18.20 -6.43
CA GLY A 44 3.96 -17.47 -6.04
C GLY A 44 4.92 -18.27 -5.12
N PRO A 45 5.91 -17.60 -4.50
CA PRO A 45 6.21 -16.14 -4.55
C PRO A 45 6.83 -15.66 -5.86
N ASP A 46 7.23 -16.57 -6.76
CA ASP A 46 7.76 -16.22 -8.07
C ASP A 46 6.67 -15.59 -8.95
N SER A 47 7.10 -14.69 -9.82
CA SER A 47 6.20 -13.89 -10.65
C SER A 47 6.83 -13.56 -11.99
N VAL A 48 6.02 -13.50 -13.03
CA VAL A 48 6.43 -12.98 -14.34
C VAL A 48 6.57 -11.44 -14.33
N GLY A 49 6.10 -10.78 -13.28
CA GLY A 49 6.18 -9.34 -13.09
C GLY A 49 5.57 -8.56 -14.26
N TYR A 50 6.28 -7.52 -14.72
CA TYR A 50 5.84 -6.67 -15.84
C TYR A 50 5.71 -7.40 -17.18
N ARG A 51 6.29 -8.59 -17.29
CA ARG A 51 6.22 -9.42 -18.50
C ARG A 51 4.95 -10.25 -18.61
N ILE A 52 3.93 -9.94 -17.82
CA ILE A 52 2.68 -10.69 -17.80
C ILE A 52 2.03 -10.79 -19.18
N THR A 53 2.05 -9.72 -19.96
CA THR A 53 1.47 -9.67 -21.32
C THR A 53 2.23 -10.51 -22.34
N GLU A 54 3.46 -10.93 -22.04
CA GLU A 54 4.27 -11.80 -22.87
C GLU A 54 4.22 -13.26 -22.39
N LYS A 55 4.15 -13.47 -21.08
CA LYS A 55 4.38 -14.74 -20.43
C LYS A 55 3.13 -15.48 -20.00
N ALA A 56 2.06 -14.78 -19.60
CA ALA A 56 0.85 -15.44 -19.14
C ALA A 56 0.10 -16.13 -20.30
N LEU A 57 -0.52 -17.27 -19.99
CA LEU A 57 -1.23 -18.11 -20.98
C LEU A 57 -2.32 -17.31 -21.71
N VAL A 58 -3.07 -16.52 -20.99
CA VAL A 58 -4.17 -15.70 -21.52
C VAL A 58 -3.74 -14.72 -22.62
N PHE A 59 -2.45 -14.34 -22.63
CA PHE A 59 -1.86 -13.53 -23.70
C PHE A 59 -1.09 -14.36 -24.75
N GLY A 60 -1.05 -15.69 -24.58
CA GLY A 60 -0.37 -16.60 -25.51
C GLY A 60 1.06 -16.95 -25.10
N GLY A 61 1.44 -16.66 -23.86
CA GLY A 61 2.68 -17.13 -23.26
C GLY A 61 2.61 -18.61 -22.85
N ASP A 62 3.58 -19.01 -22.07
CA ASP A 62 3.83 -20.40 -21.66
C ASP A 62 3.82 -20.61 -20.13
N VAL A 63 3.52 -19.56 -19.35
CA VAL A 63 3.53 -19.59 -17.89
C VAL A 63 2.10 -19.41 -17.35
N MET A 64 1.66 -20.35 -16.52
CA MET A 64 0.38 -20.20 -15.83
C MET A 64 0.51 -19.22 -14.67
N THR A 65 -0.35 -18.22 -14.64
CA THR A 65 -0.35 -17.14 -13.65
C THR A 65 -1.69 -17.02 -12.92
N ALA A 66 -1.72 -16.29 -11.81
CA ALA A 66 -2.95 -15.99 -11.09
C ALA A 66 -3.99 -15.27 -11.98
N THR A 67 -3.55 -14.46 -12.95
CA THR A 67 -4.44 -13.85 -13.96
C THR A 67 -5.13 -14.90 -14.82
N ASP A 68 -4.42 -15.96 -15.24
CA ASP A 68 -5.00 -17.05 -16.04
C ASP A 68 -6.07 -17.80 -15.25
N ILE A 69 -5.85 -18.00 -13.95
CA ILE A 69 -6.82 -18.61 -13.04
C ILE A 69 -8.08 -17.73 -12.91
N ALA A 70 -7.90 -16.42 -12.72
CA ALA A 70 -9.02 -15.48 -12.62
C ALA A 70 -9.86 -15.43 -13.91
N VAL A 71 -9.22 -15.43 -15.08
CA VAL A 71 -9.92 -15.47 -16.38
C VAL A 71 -10.60 -16.82 -16.58
N ARG A 72 -9.95 -17.93 -16.22
CA ARG A 72 -10.53 -19.29 -16.32
C ARG A 72 -11.81 -19.43 -15.52
N LEU A 73 -11.83 -18.84 -14.31
CA LEU A 73 -12.99 -18.82 -13.40
C LEU A 73 -14.03 -17.75 -13.76
N GLY A 74 -13.78 -16.91 -14.77
CA GLY A 74 -14.70 -15.84 -15.18
C GLY A 74 -14.73 -14.65 -14.24
N MET A 75 -13.70 -14.46 -13.41
CA MET A 75 -13.58 -13.32 -12.50
C MET A 75 -13.04 -12.08 -13.20
N ALA A 76 -12.32 -12.25 -14.31
CA ALA A 76 -11.75 -11.17 -15.10
C ALA A 76 -11.97 -11.41 -16.61
N GLU A 77 -12.14 -10.31 -17.35
CA GLU A 77 -12.22 -10.31 -18.81
C GLU A 77 -10.96 -9.63 -19.37
N ILE A 78 -9.86 -10.38 -19.43
CA ILE A 78 -8.55 -9.91 -19.86
C ILE A 78 -7.93 -10.95 -20.81
N GLY A 79 -7.34 -10.47 -21.91
CA GLY A 79 -6.69 -11.31 -22.90
C GLY A 79 -7.68 -12.24 -23.64
N ASP A 80 -7.22 -13.42 -24.01
CA ASP A 80 -7.99 -14.39 -24.75
C ASP A 80 -8.38 -15.59 -23.86
N ARG A 81 -9.66 -15.67 -23.49
CA ARG A 81 -10.20 -16.72 -22.62
C ARG A 81 -10.05 -18.12 -23.20
N GLU A 82 -10.04 -18.26 -24.52
CA GLU A 82 -9.90 -19.56 -25.17
C GLU A 82 -8.54 -20.21 -24.85
N LYS A 83 -7.51 -19.40 -24.69
CA LYS A 83 -6.16 -19.89 -24.37
C LYS A 83 -6.02 -20.52 -22.98
N VAL A 84 -6.93 -20.24 -22.08
CA VAL A 84 -6.97 -20.81 -20.73
C VAL A 84 -8.11 -21.82 -20.54
N SER A 85 -8.87 -22.12 -21.61
CA SER A 85 -10.00 -23.07 -21.58
C SER A 85 -9.59 -24.49 -21.21
N HIS A 86 -8.34 -24.86 -21.49
CA HIS A 86 -7.76 -26.19 -21.20
C HIS A 86 -7.43 -26.37 -19.71
N ILE A 87 -7.36 -25.31 -18.90
CA ILE A 87 -7.12 -25.41 -17.46
C ILE A 87 -8.32 -26.10 -16.81
N ASP A 88 -8.04 -27.16 -16.05
CA ASP A 88 -9.09 -27.91 -15.34
C ASP A 88 -9.80 -26.96 -14.32
N PRO A 89 -11.16 -26.97 -14.30
CA PRO A 89 -11.89 -26.07 -13.41
C PRO A 89 -11.65 -26.34 -11.91
N ASP A 90 -11.43 -27.58 -11.54
CA ASP A 90 -11.22 -27.94 -10.13
C ASP A 90 -9.80 -27.57 -9.69
N PHE A 91 -8.81 -27.69 -10.61
CA PHE A 91 -7.48 -27.13 -10.39
C PHE A 91 -7.53 -25.60 -10.22
N ALA A 92 -8.26 -24.91 -11.12
CA ALA A 92 -8.39 -23.45 -11.03
C ALA A 92 -9.04 -23.00 -9.71
N LYS A 93 -10.03 -23.75 -9.20
CA LYS A 93 -10.62 -23.51 -7.89
C LYS A 93 -9.61 -23.69 -6.75
N LYS A 94 -8.84 -24.78 -6.76
CA LYS A 94 -7.79 -25.01 -5.76
C LYS A 94 -6.76 -23.88 -5.74
N ALA A 95 -6.34 -23.40 -6.93
CA ALA A 95 -5.43 -22.26 -7.01
C ALA A 95 -6.06 -20.99 -6.45
N MET A 96 -7.36 -20.78 -6.68
CA MET A 96 -8.10 -19.64 -6.11
C MET A 96 -8.25 -19.76 -4.59
N ASP A 97 -8.45 -20.96 -4.05
CA ASP A 97 -8.52 -21.19 -2.61
C ASP A 97 -7.19 -20.84 -1.94
N VAL A 98 -6.05 -21.15 -2.56
CA VAL A 98 -4.72 -20.74 -2.09
C VAL A 98 -4.57 -19.22 -2.11
N ILE A 99 -5.01 -18.56 -3.19
CA ILE A 99 -5.00 -17.08 -3.27
C ILE A 99 -5.86 -16.49 -2.16
N LYS A 100 -7.04 -17.04 -1.93
CA LYS A 100 -7.97 -16.61 -0.89
C LYS A 100 -7.33 -16.71 0.49
N GLU A 101 -6.76 -17.86 0.84
CA GLU A 101 -6.09 -18.11 2.11
C GLU A 101 -4.95 -17.10 2.36
N MET A 102 -4.08 -16.87 1.37
CA MET A 102 -2.99 -15.89 1.48
C MET A 102 -3.50 -14.46 1.77
N VAL A 103 -4.61 -14.07 1.16
CA VAL A 103 -5.21 -12.75 1.37
C VAL A 103 -5.86 -12.65 2.75
N GLU A 104 -6.58 -13.68 3.17
CA GLU A 104 -7.23 -13.75 4.49
C GLU A 104 -6.22 -13.73 5.63
N GLU A 105 -5.10 -14.46 5.51
CA GLU A 105 -3.97 -14.36 6.43
C GLU A 105 -3.39 -12.95 6.50
N GLY A 106 -3.26 -12.27 5.34
CA GLY A 106 -2.81 -10.89 5.27
C GLY A 106 -3.77 -9.90 5.95
N ILE A 107 -5.08 -10.10 5.78
CA ILE A 107 -6.11 -9.31 6.45
C ILE A 107 -6.05 -9.53 7.96
N ASP A 108 -5.95 -10.77 8.40
CA ASP A 108 -5.89 -11.10 9.85
C ASP A 108 -4.64 -10.51 10.50
N ALA A 109 -3.48 -10.59 9.84
CA ALA A 109 -2.24 -9.99 10.32
C ALA A 109 -2.32 -8.46 10.48
N MET A 110 -3.20 -7.78 9.71
CA MET A 110 -3.40 -6.33 9.76
C MET A 110 -4.50 -5.91 10.73
N LYS A 111 -5.32 -6.83 11.23
CA LYS A 111 -6.36 -6.54 12.22
C LYS A 111 -5.76 -6.11 13.56
N VAL A 112 -6.45 -5.21 14.23
CA VAL A 112 -6.13 -4.77 15.60
C VAL A 112 -7.15 -5.29 16.63
N SER A 113 -8.16 -5.98 16.16
CA SER A 113 -9.20 -6.61 16.99
C SER A 113 -9.76 -7.84 16.29
N SER A 114 -10.54 -8.65 17.01
CA SER A 114 -11.23 -9.82 16.45
C SER A 114 -12.46 -9.48 15.59
N GLN A 115 -12.80 -8.21 15.44
CA GLN A 115 -13.95 -7.80 14.63
C GLN A 115 -13.61 -7.85 13.15
N ASP A 116 -14.65 -8.10 12.34
CA ASP A 116 -14.55 -8.02 10.89
C ASP A 116 -14.29 -6.58 10.44
N VAL A 117 -13.48 -6.43 9.39
CA VAL A 117 -13.07 -5.12 8.86
C VAL A 117 -13.65 -4.86 7.48
N GLU A 118 -13.84 -3.60 7.12
CA GLU A 118 -14.10 -3.23 5.73
C GLU A 118 -12.81 -3.23 4.93
N VAL A 119 -12.82 -3.87 3.75
CA VAL A 119 -11.69 -3.95 2.84
C VAL A 119 -12.01 -3.24 1.53
N ILE A 120 -11.12 -2.33 1.11
CA ILE A 120 -11.19 -1.67 -0.18
C ILE A 120 -10.11 -2.27 -1.08
N MET A 121 -10.55 -2.92 -2.17
CA MET A 121 -9.66 -3.55 -3.14
C MET A 121 -9.29 -2.55 -4.21
N VAL A 122 -7.98 -2.25 -4.34
CA VAL A 122 -7.46 -1.31 -5.32
C VAL A 122 -6.23 -1.86 -6.04
N GLY A 123 -5.89 -1.25 -7.17
CA GLY A 123 -4.76 -1.66 -8.01
C GLY A 123 -5.12 -2.77 -8.99
N GLY A 124 -4.23 -3.01 -9.96
CA GLY A 124 -4.43 -4.01 -11.02
C GLY A 124 -4.55 -5.44 -10.52
N GLY A 125 -3.96 -5.74 -9.35
CA GLY A 125 -4.05 -7.06 -8.72
C GLY A 125 -5.43 -7.40 -8.15
N SER A 126 -6.34 -6.43 -8.01
CA SER A 126 -7.69 -6.68 -7.47
C SER A 126 -8.52 -7.67 -8.28
N ILE A 127 -8.17 -7.89 -9.54
CA ILE A 127 -8.85 -8.84 -10.44
C ILE A 127 -8.73 -10.31 -10.01
N ILE A 128 -7.70 -10.66 -9.24
CA ILE A 128 -7.48 -12.03 -8.75
C ILE A 128 -8.11 -12.26 -7.38
N LEU A 129 -8.71 -11.23 -6.77
CA LEU A 129 -9.25 -11.34 -5.42
C LEU A 129 -10.71 -11.82 -5.45
N PRO A 130 -11.06 -12.84 -4.65
CA PRO A 130 -12.45 -13.25 -4.49
C PRO A 130 -13.25 -12.13 -3.79
N LYS A 131 -14.56 -12.08 -4.07
CA LYS A 131 -15.45 -11.06 -3.47
C LYS A 131 -15.73 -11.32 -2.00
N GLU A 132 -15.71 -12.58 -1.60
CA GLU A 132 -16.00 -13.02 -0.24
C GLU A 132 -14.71 -13.48 0.43
N LEU A 133 -14.27 -12.75 1.43
CA LEU A 133 -13.07 -12.99 2.22
C LEU A 133 -13.47 -13.12 3.69
N GLU A 134 -12.93 -14.12 4.38
CA GLU A 134 -13.13 -14.29 5.82
C GLU A 134 -12.51 -13.12 6.59
N GLY A 135 -13.13 -12.78 7.72
CA GLY A 135 -12.68 -11.65 8.54
C GLY A 135 -13.01 -10.28 7.96
N THR A 136 -13.84 -10.22 6.91
CA THR A 136 -14.31 -8.97 6.32
C THR A 136 -15.82 -8.80 6.48
N SER A 137 -16.25 -7.64 6.99
CA SER A 137 -17.66 -7.27 7.05
C SER A 137 -18.17 -6.82 5.67
N ARG A 138 -17.28 -6.28 4.85
CA ARG A 138 -17.57 -5.81 3.50
C ARG A 138 -16.28 -5.72 2.69
N SER A 139 -16.33 -6.19 1.44
CA SER A 139 -15.29 -5.98 0.44
C SER A 139 -15.82 -5.08 -0.68
N VAL A 140 -15.11 -3.98 -0.95
CA VAL A 140 -15.51 -2.98 -1.94
C VAL A 140 -14.44 -2.86 -3.01
N ASN A 141 -14.84 -2.96 -4.27
CA ASN A 141 -13.99 -2.62 -5.41
C ASN A 141 -14.57 -1.33 -6.04
N PRO A 142 -14.04 -0.14 -5.70
CA PRO A 142 -14.58 1.13 -6.17
C PRO A 142 -14.35 1.33 -7.67
N GLU A 143 -15.12 2.24 -8.25
CA GLU A 143 -14.85 2.72 -9.60
C GLU A 143 -13.41 3.28 -9.68
N HIS A 144 -12.72 2.99 -10.77
CA HIS A 144 -11.31 3.35 -10.96
C HIS A 144 -10.31 2.70 -9.98
N ALA A 145 -10.70 1.60 -9.30
CA ALA A 145 -9.83 0.87 -8.38
C ALA A 145 -8.44 0.54 -8.97
N GLN A 146 -8.39 0.17 -10.26
CA GLN A 146 -7.15 -0.19 -10.95
C GLN A 146 -6.18 1.00 -11.11
N THR A 147 -6.68 2.22 -11.14
CA THR A 147 -5.91 3.46 -11.31
C THR A 147 -5.84 4.29 -10.03
N ALA A 148 -6.28 3.75 -8.90
CA ALA A 148 -6.37 4.46 -7.62
C ALA A 148 -5.03 5.10 -7.21
N ASN A 149 -3.90 4.42 -7.46
CA ASN A 149 -2.57 4.95 -7.16
C ASN A 149 -2.22 6.18 -8.01
N ALA A 150 -2.52 6.14 -9.31
CA ALA A 150 -2.30 7.27 -10.21
C ALA A 150 -3.21 8.46 -9.85
N ILE A 151 -4.48 8.19 -9.52
CA ILE A 151 -5.41 9.22 -9.04
C ILE A 151 -4.90 9.83 -7.74
N GLY A 152 -4.47 9.00 -6.77
CA GLY A 152 -3.91 9.48 -5.52
C GLY A 152 -2.69 10.37 -5.71
N SER A 153 -1.82 10.01 -6.65
CA SER A 153 -0.65 10.84 -7.01
C SER A 153 -1.06 12.16 -7.68
N ALA A 154 -2.08 12.14 -8.54
CA ALA A 154 -2.55 13.32 -9.25
C ALA A 154 -3.23 14.35 -8.34
N ILE A 155 -3.93 13.88 -7.29
CA ILE A 155 -4.63 14.75 -6.32
C ILE A 155 -3.78 15.05 -5.07
N SER A 156 -2.58 14.48 -4.97
CA SER A 156 -1.71 14.75 -3.82
C SER A 156 -1.24 16.19 -3.85
N LYS A 157 -1.27 16.82 -2.67
CA LYS A 157 -0.74 18.18 -2.53
C LYS A 157 0.78 18.16 -2.43
N VAL A 158 1.43 19.17 -3.00
CA VAL A 158 2.84 19.45 -2.74
C VAL A 158 2.98 19.91 -1.30
N SER A 159 3.97 19.42 -0.57
CA SER A 159 4.13 19.76 0.84
C SER A 159 5.58 20.06 1.23
N GLY A 160 5.74 20.96 2.20
CA GLY A 160 7.00 21.22 2.90
C GLY A 160 6.91 20.77 4.35
N THR A 161 8.00 20.24 4.89
CA THR A 161 8.07 19.83 6.29
C THR A 161 9.30 20.44 6.93
N TYR A 162 9.08 21.31 7.90
CA TYR A 162 10.12 21.83 8.78
C TYR A 162 10.20 20.97 10.05
N GLU A 163 11.40 20.52 10.42
CA GLU A 163 11.61 19.79 11.67
C GLU A 163 12.95 20.20 12.28
N LYS A 164 12.91 20.77 13.50
CA LYS A 164 14.11 21.14 14.26
C LYS A 164 13.88 21.03 15.76
N LEU A 165 14.99 20.97 16.49
CA LEU A 165 15.02 21.14 17.93
C LEU A 165 15.10 22.67 18.21
N LEU A 166 14.17 23.18 18.98
CA LEU A 166 14.08 24.59 19.35
C LEU A 166 14.13 24.71 20.87
N ASP A 167 14.99 25.56 21.36
CA ASP A 167 15.11 25.92 22.79
C ASP A 167 14.30 27.17 23.08
N PHE A 168 13.19 27.04 23.79
CA PHE A 168 12.28 28.13 24.11
C PHE A 168 12.77 29.02 25.25
N ASP A 169 13.88 28.66 25.90
CA ASP A 169 14.57 29.55 26.82
C ASP A 169 15.42 30.59 26.05
N VAL A 170 15.82 30.26 24.80
CA VAL A 170 16.62 31.14 23.93
C VAL A 170 15.73 32.02 23.04
N VAL A 171 14.68 31.40 22.45
CA VAL A 171 13.73 32.14 21.57
C VAL A 171 12.32 31.89 22.09
N PRO A 172 11.52 32.96 22.31
CA PRO A 172 10.15 32.79 22.76
C PRO A 172 9.36 31.85 21.87
N ARG A 173 8.59 30.93 22.49
CA ARG A 173 7.88 29.84 21.79
C ARG A 173 7.03 30.35 20.62
N GLU A 174 6.29 31.45 20.81
CA GLU A 174 5.42 31.99 19.74
C GLU A 174 6.23 32.48 18.54
N GLU A 175 7.37 33.12 18.78
CA GLU A 175 8.25 33.59 17.73
C GLU A 175 8.90 32.42 16.99
N ALA A 176 9.40 31.43 17.71
CA ALA A 176 10.01 30.23 17.17
C ALA A 176 9.01 29.44 16.31
N LEU A 177 7.77 29.27 16.77
CA LEU A 177 6.72 28.58 16.00
C LEU A 177 6.26 29.42 14.79
N ALA A 178 6.20 30.72 14.88
CA ALA A 178 5.88 31.60 13.75
C ALA A 178 6.95 31.48 12.64
N GLN A 179 8.23 31.48 13.04
CA GLN A 179 9.31 31.27 12.08
C GLN A 179 9.27 29.89 11.47
N ALA A 180 9.05 28.83 12.25
CA ALA A 180 8.95 27.47 11.77
C ALA A 180 7.80 27.26 10.76
N ARG A 181 6.67 27.96 10.95
CA ARG A 181 5.56 27.98 9.98
C ARG A 181 5.97 28.61 8.65
N LYS A 182 6.66 29.75 8.71
CA LYS A 182 7.16 30.41 7.49
C LYS A 182 8.12 29.53 6.72
N GLU A 183 9.03 28.85 7.42
CA GLU A 183 9.98 27.93 6.80
C GLU A 183 9.26 26.72 6.16
N ALA A 184 8.24 26.16 6.83
CA ALA A 184 7.46 25.03 6.26
C ALA A 184 6.71 25.47 4.99
N ILE A 185 6.13 26.68 4.98
CA ILE A 185 5.48 27.25 3.79
C ILE A 185 6.51 27.46 2.67
N ALA A 186 7.65 28.05 2.96
CA ALA A 186 8.71 28.27 1.99
C ALA A 186 9.18 26.96 1.36
N MET A 187 9.36 25.90 2.18
CA MET A 187 9.72 24.57 1.68
C MET A 187 8.65 23.97 0.76
N ALA A 188 7.36 24.19 1.02
CA ALA A 188 6.29 23.76 0.14
C ALA A 188 6.32 24.51 -1.21
N VAL A 189 6.54 25.83 -1.17
CA VAL A 189 6.65 26.67 -2.38
C VAL A 189 7.88 26.30 -3.19
N ASP A 190 9.03 26.08 -2.56
CA ASP A 190 10.25 25.62 -3.23
C ASP A 190 10.08 24.25 -3.90
N ALA A 191 9.20 23.40 -3.33
CA ALA A 191 8.83 22.12 -3.91
C ALA A 191 7.80 22.25 -5.05
N GLY A 192 7.28 23.44 -5.34
CA GLY A 192 6.37 23.75 -6.45
C GLY A 192 4.92 24.01 -6.05
N ALA A 193 4.63 24.20 -4.77
CA ALA A 193 3.28 24.62 -4.35
C ALA A 193 3.02 26.09 -4.73
N VAL A 194 1.75 26.41 -5.00
CA VAL A 194 1.32 27.81 -5.21
C VAL A 194 1.13 28.48 -3.86
N GLU A 195 1.89 29.53 -3.60
CA GLU A 195 2.03 30.15 -2.27
C GLU A 195 0.68 30.50 -1.63
N GLU A 196 -0.26 31.07 -2.40
CA GLU A 196 -1.57 31.49 -1.92
C GLU A 196 -2.48 30.32 -1.49
N THR A 197 -2.13 29.11 -1.87
CA THR A 197 -2.91 27.89 -1.56
C THR A 197 -2.30 27.07 -0.43
N VAL A 198 -1.09 27.44 0.05
CA VAL A 198 -0.41 26.68 1.07
C VAL A 198 -0.97 26.98 2.47
N GLU A 199 -1.39 25.93 3.13
CA GLU A 199 -1.89 25.99 4.52
C GLU A 199 -1.04 25.13 5.45
N ILE A 200 -0.98 25.51 6.73
CA ILE A 200 -0.39 24.66 7.76
C ILE A 200 -1.37 23.54 8.07
N ILE A 201 -0.97 22.31 7.80
CA ILE A 201 -1.82 21.11 7.97
C ILE A 201 -1.49 20.30 9.22
N ASP A 202 -0.29 20.46 9.77
CA ASP A 202 0.11 19.75 10.99
C ASP A 202 1.16 20.55 11.77
N VAL A 203 1.06 20.53 13.11
CA VAL A 203 2.01 21.16 14.05
C VAL A 203 2.24 20.21 15.22
N GLU A 204 3.41 19.62 15.26
CA GLU A 204 3.88 18.83 16.40
C GLU A 204 4.88 19.66 17.22
N ASP A 205 4.67 19.76 18.52
CA ASP A 205 5.55 20.42 19.48
C ASP A 205 5.71 19.48 20.68
N VAL A 206 6.84 18.78 20.72
CA VAL A 206 7.08 17.70 21.67
C VAL A 206 8.27 18.06 22.56
N PRO A 207 8.08 18.26 23.88
CA PRO A 207 9.17 18.53 24.80
C PRO A 207 10.10 17.32 24.94
N LEU A 208 11.40 17.57 24.98
CA LEU A 208 12.43 16.55 25.13
C LEU A 208 12.96 16.53 26.58
N ALA A 209 12.40 15.62 27.39
CA ALA A 209 12.69 15.55 28.84
C ALA A 209 14.18 15.30 29.20
N TYR A 210 14.99 14.82 28.26
CA TYR A 210 16.41 14.51 28.48
C TYR A 210 17.36 15.49 27.77
N TYR A 211 16.84 16.61 27.27
CA TYR A 211 17.62 17.65 26.60
C TYR A 211 17.79 18.84 27.56
N PRO A 212 18.95 19.55 27.54
CA PRO A 212 19.14 20.72 28.36
C PRO A 212 18.18 21.85 27.97
N GLY A 213 17.76 22.67 28.95
CA GLY A 213 16.85 23.78 28.71
C GLY A 213 15.42 23.38 28.44
N ASN A 214 14.64 24.29 27.87
CA ASN A 214 13.28 24.08 27.43
C ASN A 214 13.24 23.69 25.93
N THR A 215 13.96 22.59 25.61
CA THR A 215 14.13 22.16 24.24
C THR A 215 12.98 21.25 23.79
N ASN A 216 12.33 21.64 22.70
CA ASN A 216 11.25 20.89 22.06
C ASN A 216 11.65 20.47 20.65
N ARG A 217 11.17 19.31 20.24
CA ARG A 217 11.15 18.92 18.83
C ARG A 217 9.90 19.52 18.18
N VAL A 218 10.12 20.49 17.33
CA VAL A 218 9.06 21.14 16.56
C VAL A 218 9.07 20.58 15.14
N LYS A 219 7.92 20.05 14.70
CA LYS A 219 7.68 19.63 13.33
C LYS A 219 6.41 20.28 12.82
N ILE A 220 6.53 20.98 11.70
CA ILE A 220 5.42 21.68 11.05
C ILE A 220 5.34 21.22 9.60
N LYS A 221 4.15 20.87 9.16
CA LYS A 221 3.86 20.49 7.78
C LYS A 221 2.93 21.51 7.14
N ALA A 222 3.31 21.99 5.96
CA ALA A 222 2.51 22.87 5.10
C ALA A 222 2.19 22.18 3.78
N ALA A 223 0.96 22.33 3.22
CA ALA A 223 0.57 21.79 1.93
C ALA A 223 -0.58 22.58 1.28
#